data_d7bffdb1b137119f69884fbe6b22c887
#
_entry.id   d7bffdb1b137119f69884fbe6b22c887
#
_cell.length_a   1.000
_cell.length_b   1.000
_cell.length_c   1.000
_cell.angle_alpha   90.00
_cell.angle_beta   90.00
_cell.angle_gamma   90.00
#
_symmetry.space_group_name_H-M   'P 1'
#
loop_
_entity.id
_entity.type
_entity.pdbx_description
1 polymer ?
#
loop_
_entity_poly.entity_id
_entity_poly.type
_entity_poly.pdbx_seq_one_letter_code
_entity_poly.pdbx_strand_id
1 'polypeptide(L)'
;MNPDRTGNVPISSIEIPLQGRIVHLKGFGMIKVFRNVSKDRDVEYYATDDIELNSKECDDLSDKGWGIEEYHRGIKQCCGVERAQVRRADAITSHILMSLRAFIRLEVYRLRTGISWYEAKAAIIRDAIRAYLACPLYLLGPTA
;
A
#
# COMPACT_ATOMS: atom_id res chain seq x y z
N MET A 1 29.95 -19.08 21.74
CA MET A 1 30.22 -19.19 20.29
C MET A 1 29.48 -18.04 19.64
N ASN A 2 30.09 -17.26 18.73
CA ASN A 2 29.38 -16.20 18.06
C ASN A 2 28.41 -16.80 17.03
N PRO A 3 27.09 -16.66 17.17
CA PRO A 3 26.10 -17.28 16.28
C PRO A 3 26.24 -16.81 14.83
N ASP A 4 26.77 -15.59 14.58
CA ASP A 4 26.99 -15.07 13.23
C ASP A 4 28.09 -15.82 12.43
N ARG A 5 28.85 -16.69 13.08
CA ARG A 5 29.89 -17.50 12.45
C ARG A 5 29.44 -18.92 12.10
N THR A 6 28.25 -19.33 12.51
CA THR A 6 27.65 -20.61 12.11
C THR A 6 27.02 -20.45 10.73
N GLY A 7 27.02 -21.55 9.95
CA GLY A 7 26.46 -21.56 8.59
C GLY A 7 24.99 -21.10 8.57
N ASN A 8 24.60 -20.37 7.53
CA ASN A 8 23.23 -19.94 7.33
C ASN A 8 22.38 -21.13 6.83
N VAL A 9 21.18 -21.25 7.38
CA VAL A 9 20.20 -22.27 6.99
C VAL A 9 19.01 -21.53 6.37
N PRO A 10 18.51 -21.96 5.18
CA PRO A 10 17.34 -21.35 4.58
C PRO A 10 16.12 -21.45 5.50
N ILE A 11 15.34 -20.38 5.61
CA ILE A 11 14.14 -20.35 6.46
C ILE A 11 13.13 -21.45 6.07
N SER A 12 13.05 -21.76 4.77
CA SER A 12 12.18 -22.79 4.23
C SER A 12 12.52 -24.22 4.69
N SER A 13 13.75 -24.45 5.20
CA SER A 13 14.18 -25.74 5.74
C SER A 13 13.95 -25.88 7.25
N ILE A 14 13.45 -24.83 7.89
CA ILE A 14 13.20 -24.81 9.34
C ILE A 14 11.70 -25.00 9.56
N GLU A 15 11.34 -25.94 10.42
CA GLU A 15 9.96 -26.11 10.85
C GLU A 15 9.56 -24.93 11.75
N ILE A 16 8.52 -24.20 11.36
CA ILE A 16 7.99 -23.03 12.08
C ILE A 16 6.56 -23.36 12.53
N PRO A 17 6.34 -23.51 13.85
CA PRO A 17 5.01 -23.75 14.41
C PRO A 17 4.12 -22.50 14.26
N LEU A 18 2.79 -22.66 14.43
CA LEU A 18 1.82 -21.57 14.34
C LEU A 18 2.11 -20.42 15.31
N GLN A 19 2.68 -20.71 16.48
CA GLN A 19 3.05 -19.68 17.47
C GLN A 19 4.31 -18.91 17.11
N GLY A 20 4.92 -19.22 15.96
CA GLY A 20 6.20 -18.67 15.54
C GLY A 20 7.40 -19.40 16.17
N ARG A 21 8.58 -19.12 15.65
CA ARG A 21 9.83 -19.67 16.14
C ARG A 21 10.88 -18.57 16.29
N ILE A 22 11.56 -18.57 17.42
CA ILE A 22 12.69 -17.66 17.65
C ILE A 22 13.92 -18.24 16.96
N VAL A 23 14.54 -17.41 16.12
CA VAL A 23 15.76 -17.75 15.37
C VAL A 23 16.77 -16.61 15.48
N HIS A 24 18.04 -16.90 15.25
CA HIS A 24 19.08 -15.88 15.18
C HIS A 24 19.27 -15.46 13.72
N LEU A 25 19.01 -14.19 13.41
CA LEU A 25 19.28 -13.60 12.10
C LEU A 25 20.61 -12.85 12.14
N LYS A 26 21.51 -13.20 11.23
CA LYS A 26 22.84 -12.57 11.14
C LYS A 26 22.72 -11.05 10.96
N GLY A 27 23.39 -10.32 11.84
CA GLY A 27 23.40 -8.85 11.84
C GLY A 27 22.21 -8.18 12.53
N PHE A 28 21.17 -8.95 12.94
CA PHE A 28 19.98 -8.42 13.64
C PHE A 28 19.82 -9.01 15.05
N GLY A 29 20.33 -10.21 15.30
CA GLY A 29 20.17 -10.88 16.58
C GLY A 29 18.99 -11.84 16.61
N MET A 30 18.35 -11.97 17.78
CA MET A 30 17.20 -12.86 17.96
C MET A 30 15.94 -12.20 17.40
N ILE A 31 15.26 -12.91 16.52
CA ILE A 31 13.99 -12.53 15.93
C ILE A 31 12.99 -13.66 16.05
N LYS A 32 11.71 -13.33 16.04
CA LYS A 32 10.62 -14.30 15.94
C LYS A 32 10.10 -14.35 14.52
N VAL A 33 9.96 -15.56 13.98
CA VAL A 33 9.49 -15.80 12.62
C VAL A 33 8.19 -16.57 12.67
N PHE A 34 7.21 -16.10 11.88
CA PHE A 34 5.94 -16.79 11.64
C PHE A 34 5.90 -17.28 10.20
N ARG A 35 5.17 -18.37 9.99
CA ARG A 35 4.91 -18.91 8.66
C ARG A 35 3.42 -18.87 8.40
N ASN A 36 3.02 -18.15 7.37
CA ASN A 36 1.64 -18.10 6.90
C ASN A 36 1.52 -18.86 5.58
N VAL A 37 0.40 -19.54 5.38
CA VAL A 37 0.08 -20.23 4.13
C VAL A 37 -1.23 -19.67 3.62
N SER A 38 -1.18 -18.96 2.49
CA SER A 38 -2.36 -18.41 1.86
C SER A 38 -3.31 -19.49 1.34
N LYS A 39 -4.55 -19.10 0.99
CA LYS A 39 -5.53 -20.02 0.37
C LYS A 39 -5.03 -20.60 -0.95
N ASP A 40 -4.17 -19.89 -1.65
CA ASP A 40 -3.56 -20.28 -2.93
C ASP A 40 -2.30 -21.14 -2.75
N ARG A 41 -2.00 -21.55 -1.50
CA ARG A 41 -0.83 -22.33 -1.07
C ARG A 41 0.51 -21.58 -1.15
N ASP A 42 0.50 -20.28 -1.34
CA ASP A 42 1.71 -19.47 -1.23
C ASP A 42 2.15 -19.40 0.23
N VAL A 43 3.44 -19.57 0.44
CA VAL A 43 4.05 -19.55 1.77
C VAL A 43 4.75 -18.23 1.98
N GLU A 44 4.28 -17.49 2.98
CA GLU A 44 4.87 -16.22 3.40
C GLU A 44 5.51 -16.35 4.77
N TYR A 45 6.61 -15.63 4.97
CA TYR A 45 7.29 -15.57 6.25
C TYR A 45 7.31 -14.15 6.76
N TYR A 46 6.85 -13.97 7.99
CA TYR A 46 6.89 -12.69 8.70
C TYR A 46 7.93 -12.79 9.80
N ALA A 47 8.70 -11.73 9.98
CA ALA A 47 9.74 -11.66 10.99
C ALA A 47 9.59 -10.38 11.81
N THR A 48 9.82 -10.49 13.13
CA THR A 48 9.76 -9.36 14.06
C THR A 48 10.88 -9.49 15.09
N ASP A 49 11.36 -8.37 15.59
CA ASP A 49 12.27 -8.27 16.73
C ASP A 49 11.50 -8.38 18.08
N ASP A 50 10.19 -8.21 18.06
CA ASP A 50 9.33 -8.50 19.20
C ASP A 50 9.12 -10.01 19.34
N ILE A 51 9.93 -10.63 20.21
CA ILE A 51 9.91 -12.09 20.45
C ILE A 51 8.67 -12.53 21.24
N GLU A 52 7.96 -11.61 21.89
CA GLU A 52 6.74 -11.90 22.65
C GLU A 52 5.47 -11.83 21.78
N LEU A 53 5.57 -11.25 20.58
CA LEU A 53 4.42 -11.13 19.65
C LEU A 53 3.76 -12.49 19.42
N ASN A 54 2.43 -12.55 19.54
CA ASN A 54 1.70 -13.78 19.25
C ASN A 54 1.24 -13.84 17.78
N SER A 55 0.76 -15.00 17.34
CA SER A 55 0.32 -15.21 15.95
C SER A 55 -0.81 -14.29 15.53
N LYS A 56 -1.79 -14.05 16.41
CA LYS A 56 -2.93 -13.18 16.10
C LYS A 56 -2.50 -11.73 15.92
N GLU A 57 -1.61 -11.24 16.76
CA GLU A 57 -1.06 -9.89 16.63
C GLU A 57 -0.23 -9.76 15.35
N CYS A 58 0.49 -10.82 14.95
CA CYS A 58 1.21 -10.87 13.69
C CYS A 58 0.25 -10.75 12.49
N ASP A 59 -0.87 -11.47 12.51
CA ASP A 59 -1.89 -11.41 11.46
C ASP A 59 -2.52 -10.00 11.41
N ASP A 60 -2.88 -9.42 12.56
CA ASP A 60 -3.42 -8.05 12.65
C ASP A 60 -2.43 -6.99 12.10
N LEU A 61 -1.13 -7.18 12.30
CA LEU A 61 -0.09 -6.30 11.75
C LEU A 61 0.08 -6.49 10.25
N SER A 62 0.01 -7.73 9.76
CA SER A 62 0.04 -8.06 8.33
C SER A 62 -1.12 -7.40 7.59
N ASP A 63 -2.34 -7.50 8.13
CA ASP A 63 -3.53 -6.87 7.56
C ASP A 63 -3.39 -5.33 7.49
N LYS A 64 -2.81 -4.72 8.52
CA LYS A 64 -2.49 -3.27 8.48
C LYS A 64 -1.44 -2.94 7.42
N GLY A 65 -0.42 -3.79 7.27
CA GLY A 65 0.60 -3.66 6.22
C GLY A 65 -0.04 -3.69 4.83
N TRP A 66 -0.97 -4.60 4.58
CA TRP A 66 -1.73 -4.67 3.33
C TRP A 66 -2.53 -3.39 3.06
N GLY A 67 -3.12 -2.79 4.09
CA GLY A 67 -3.82 -1.50 3.97
C GLY A 67 -2.93 -0.36 3.46
N ILE A 68 -1.63 -0.38 3.79
CA ILE A 68 -0.64 0.58 3.26
C ILE A 68 -0.40 0.35 1.77
N GLU A 69 -0.31 -0.89 1.31
CA GLU A 69 -0.16 -1.22 -0.11
C GLU A 69 -1.40 -0.81 -0.92
N GLU A 70 -2.60 -1.06 -0.40
CA GLU A 70 -3.84 -0.59 -1.02
C GLU A 70 -3.86 0.94 -1.15
N TYR A 71 -3.47 1.66 -0.09
CA TYR A 71 -3.34 3.11 -0.12
C TYR A 71 -2.37 3.57 -1.22
N HIS A 72 -1.18 2.98 -1.29
CA HIS A 72 -0.21 3.32 -2.34
C HIS A 72 -0.74 3.05 -3.74
N ARG A 73 -1.44 1.94 -3.93
CA ARG A 73 -2.11 1.61 -5.19
C ARG A 73 -3.18 2.65 -5.54
N GLY A 74 -4.02 2.99 -4.58
CA GLY A 74 -5.09 3.98 -4.74
C GLY A 74 -4.57 5.37 -5.14
N ILE A 75 -3.56 5.88 -4.43
CA ILE A 75 -2.99 7.21 -4.72
C ILE A 75 -2.27 7.25 -6.07
N LYS A 76 -1.57 6.17 -6.45
CA LYS A 76 -0.91 6.07 -7.77
C LYS A 76 -1.91 6.01 -8.92
N GLN A 77 -2.88 5.11 -8.84
CA GLN A 77 -3.81 4.85 -9.95
C GLN A 77 -4.96 5.86 -10.01
N CYS A 78 -5.48 6.30 -8.88
CA CYS A 78 -6.61 7.21 -8.87
C CYS A 78 -6.20 8.69 -8.85
N CYS A 79 -5.12 9.05 -8.17
CA CYS A 79 -4.74 10.46 -7.96
C CYS A 79 -3.47 10.87 -8.69
N GLY A 80 -2.79 9.93 -9.37
CA GLY A 80 -1.68 10.22 -10.28
C GLY A 80 -0.45 10.81 -9.59
N VAL A 81 -0.13 10.41 -8.36
CA VAL A 81 1.02 10.93 -7.59
C VAL A 81 2.35 10.78 -8.35
N GLU A 82 2.50 9.75 -9.16
CA GLU A 82 3.72 9.48 -9.95
C GLU A 82 3.76 10.23 -11.29
N ARG A 83 2.73 11.03 -11.63
CA ARG A 83 2.63 11.74 -12.91
C ARG A 83 3.26 13.13 -12.91
N ALA A 84 3.94 13.51 -11.82
CA ALA A 84 4.65 14.78 -11.76
C ALA A 84 5.77 14.82 -12.80
N GLN A 85 5.67 15.76 -13.75
CA GLN A 85 6.70 16.01 -14.77
C GLN A 85 7.50 17.29 -14.49
N VAL A 86 7.58 17.66 -13.20
CA VAL A 86 8.24 18.87 -12.74
C VAL A 86 9.53 18.52 -12.00
N ARG A 87 10.54 19.40 -12.08
CA ARG A 87 11.85 19.18 -11.43
C ARG A 87 12.08 20.06 -10.20
N ARG A 88 11.27 21.10 -10.01
CA ARG A 88 11.40 21.98 -8.85
C ARG A 88 10.81 21.32 -7.62
N ALA A 89 11.53 21.36 -6.50
CA ALA A 89 11.13 20.71 -5.26
C ALA A 89 9.78 21.19 -4.72
N ASP A 90 9.51 22.50 -4.78
CA ASP A 90 8.23 23.11 -4.38
C ASP A 90 7.05 22.62 -5.24
N ALA A 91 7.26 22.49 -6.54
CA ALA A 91 6.25 21.99 -7.47
C ALA A 91 5.98 20.49 -7.25
N ILE A 92 7.01 19.68 -6.99
CA ILE A 92 6.87 18.27 -6.63
C ILE A 92 6.08 18.14 -5.33
N THR A 93 6.46 18.89 -4.31
CA THR A 93 5.76 18.90 -3.02
C THR A 93 4.29 19.26 -3.19
N SER A 94 3.98 20.31 -3.95
CA SER A 94 2.61 20.73 -4.23
C SER A 94 1.82 19.64 -4.97
N HIS A 95 2.43 18.97 -5.94
CA HIS A 95 1.80 17.87 -6.67
C HIS A 95 1.46 16.70 -5.74
N ILE A 96 2.40 16.30 -4.87
CA ILE A 96 2.19 15.23 -3.90
C ILE A 96 1.05 15.59 -2.94
N LEU A 97 1.06 16.81 -2.39
CA LEU A 97 0.00 17.28 -1.48
C LEU A 97 -1.37 17.30 -2.14
N MET A 98 -1.46 17.71 -3.42
CA MET A 98 -2.71 17.68 -4.17
C MET A 98 -3.20 16.27 -4.44
N SER A 99 -2.29 15.33 -4.75
CA SER A 99 -2.62 13.92 -4.92
C SER A 99 -3.13 13.29 -3.62
N LEU A 100 -2.50 13.58 -2.48
CA LEU A 100 -2.96 13.16 -1.16
C LEU A 100 -4.36 13.71 -0.85
N ARG A 101 -4.58 15.01 -1.10
CA ARG A 101 -5.87 15.66 -0.88
C ARG A 101 -6.98 15.05 -1.76
N ALA A 102 -6.66 14.74 -3.00
CA ALA A 102 -7.58 14.05 -3.92
C ALA A 102 -7.92 12.66 -3.40
N PHE A 103 -6.91 11.89 -2.92
CA PHE A 103 -7.12 10.57 -2.36
C PHE A 103 -8.02 10.60 -1.11
N ILE A 104 -7.78 11.52 -0.18
CA ILE A 104 -8.62 11.68 1.02
C ILE A 104 -10.10 11.92 0.63
N ARG A 105 -10.35 12.72 -0.39
CA ARG A 105 -11.71 12.96 -0.89
C ARG A 105 -12.36 11.72 -1.48
N LEU A 106 -11.60 10.92 -2.24
CA LEU A 106 -12.06 9.64 -2.77
C LEU A 106 -12.36 8.66 -1.64
N GLU A 107 -11.50 8.60 -0.62
CA GLU A 107 -11.70 7.74 0.54
C GLU A 107 -12.93 8.12 1.35
N VAL A 108 -13.13 9.40 1.63
CA VAL A 108 -14.34 9.89 2.29
C VAL A 108 -15.60 9.55 1.47
N TYR A 109 -15.51 9.66 0.16
CA TYR A 109 -16.62 9.31 -0.73
C TYR A 109 -16.90 7.80 -0.69
N ARG A 110 -15.85 6.97 -0.77
CA ARG A 110 -15.94 5.51 -0.63
C ARG A 110 -16.61 5.10 0.67
N LEU A 111 -16.17 5.68 1.80
CA LEU A 111 -16.74 5.39 3.12
C LEU A 111 -18.22 5.78 3.25
N ARG A 112 -18.65 6.83 2.54
CA ARG A 112 -20.05 7.30 2.58
C ARG A 112 -20.98 6.52 1.65
N THR A 113 -20.46 6.04 0.53
CA THR A 113 -21.29 5.45 -0.54
C THR A 113 -21.10 3.96 -0.72
N GLY A 114 -20.01 3.38 -0.19
CA GLY A 114 -19.64 1.97 -0.37
C GLY A 114 -19.07 1.63 -1.74
N ILE A 115 -18.92 2.60 -2.67
CA ILE A 115 -18.35 2.34 -4.00
C ILE A 115 -16.82 2.42 -3.98
N SER A 116 -16.18 1.74 -4.93
CA SER A 116 -14.71 1.73 -5.03
C SER A 116 -14.14 3.10 -5.44
N TRP A 117 -12.86 3.34 -5.17
CA TRP A 117 -12.14 4.55 -5.61
C TRP A 117 -12.18 4.73 -7.13
N TYR A 118 -12.13 3.62 -7.88
CA TYR A 118 -12.15 3.63 -9.35
C TYR A 118 -13.50 4.10 -9.88
N GLU A 119 -14.58 3.57 -9.33
CA GLU A 119 -15.95 3.98 -9.66
C GLU A 119 -16.21 5.43 -9.26
N ALA A 120 -15.77 5.84 -8.04
CA ALA A 120 -15.86 7.22 -7.58
C ALA A 120 -15.14 8.18 -8.53
N LYS A 121 -13.89 7.87 -8.91
CA LYS A 121 -13.12 8.65 -9.89
C LYS A 121 -13.83 8.75 -11.24
N ALA A 122 -14.31 7.62 -11.77
CA ALA A 122 -15.00 7.57 -13.04
C ALA A 122 -16.30 8.39 -13.01
N ALA A 123 -17.06 8.32 -11.91
CA ALA A 123 -18.27 9.12 -11.71
C ALA A 123 -17.97 10.61 -11.68
N ILE A 124 -16.98 11.03 -10.88
CA ILE A 124 -16.56 12.44 -10.77
C ILE A 124 -16.13 12.99 -12.12
N ILE A 125 -15.30 12.26 -12.86
CA ILE A 125 -14.82 12.70 -14.20
C ILE A 125 -16.00 12.81 -15.17
N ARG A 126 -16.87 11.82 -15.22
CA ARG A 126 -18.06 11.82 -16.09
C ARG A 126 -18.97 12.99 -15.80
N ASP A 127 -19.25 13.27 -14.53
CA ASP A 127 -20.12 14.37 -14.14
C ASP A 127 -19.47 15.73 -14.40
N ALA A 128 -18.16 15.86 -14.21
CA ALA A 128 -17.43 17.07 -14.59
C ALA A 128 -17.47 17.32 -16.10
N ILE A 129 -17.32 16.27 -16.94
CA ILE A 129 -17.42 16.38 -18.39
C ILE A 129 -18.85 16.78 -18.79
N ARG A 130 -19.87 16.16 -18.21
CA ARG A 130 -21.27 16.52 -18.48
C ARG A 130 -21.57 17.96 -18.12
N ALA A 131 -21.12 18.42 -16.95
CA ALA A 131 -21.29 19.80 -16.52
C ALA A 131 -20.58 20.78 -17.47
N TYR A 132 -19.36 20.45 -17.90
CA TYR A 132 -18.62 21.26 -18.87
C TYR A 132 -19.33 21.33 -20.24
N LEU A 133 -19.83 20.21 -20.75
CA LEU A 133 -20.57 20.18 -22.03
C LEU A 133 -21.88 20.93 -21.95
N ALA A 134 -22.55 20.97 -20.80
CA ALA A 134 -23.77 21.74 -20.59
C ALA A 134 -23.51 23.25 -20.51
N CYS A 135 -22.37 23.66 -19.96
CA CYS A 135 -21.97 25.08 -19.83
C CYS A 135 -20.44 25.23 -20.02
N PRO A 136 -19.95 25.25 -21.28
CA PRO A 136 -18.52 25.31 -21.55
C PRO A 136 -17.90 26.63 -21.04
N LEU A 137 -16.85 26.52 -20.23
CA LEU A 137 -16.07 27.67 -19.76
C LEU A 137 -15.21 28.30 -20.88
N TYR A 138 -14.87 27.51 -21.89
CA TYR A 138 -14.07 27.93 -23.04
C TYR A 138 -14.79 27.50 -24.31
N LEU A 139 -14.99 28.44 -25.19
CA LEU A 139 -15.44 28.18 -26.56
C LEU A 139 -14.19 27.87 -27.38
N LEU A 140 -14.10 26.66 -27.91
CA LEU A 140 -13.09 26.36 -28.93
C LEU A 140 -13.44 27.19 -30.16
N GLY A 141 -12.47 28.01 -30.64
CA GLY A 141 -12.64 28.73 -31.90
C GLY A 141 -12.83 27.72 -33.05
N PRO A 142 -13.42 28.12 -34.17
CA PRO A 142 -13.54 27.26 -35.32
C PRO A 142 -12.12 26.77 -35.73
N THR A 143 -11.96 25.46 -35.75
CA THR A 143 -10.76 24.85 -36.34
C THR A 143 -10.72 25.19 -37.83
N ALA A 144 -9.70 25.95 -38.23
CA ALA A 144 -9.45 26.26 -39.63
C ALA A 144 -9.05 25.00 -40.42
#